data_3cfda66ed6e6d13df5c1a9f1453af40c
#
_entry.id   3cfda66ed6e6d13df5c1a9f1453af40c
#
_cell.length_a   1.000
_cell.length_b   1.000
_cell.length_c   1.000
_cell.angle_alpha   90.00
_cell.angle_beta   90.00
_cell.angle_gamma   90.00
#
_symmetry.space_group_name_H-M   'P 1'
#
loop_
_entity.id
_entity.type
_entity.pdbx_description
1 polymer ?
#
loop_
_entity_poly.entity_id
_entity_poly.type
_entity_poly.pdbx_seq_one_letter_code
_entity_poly.pdbx_strand_id
1 'polypeptide(L)'
;MIVTHDGIFHADEVTAIALLQVWDMVANAEIIRTRNMDIIANADMTIDVGGIYDGVSKFDHHQTDYAGELSSAGMIWEYLGVSDNYPTISQLIREVDEQDTGAKRQEQHHYCNIISSYNADDIYGGEQGAAFNDAVAFAAKYLAALKKREDREKMLREIADCTAIKTVGENEGDPDFDMLDDSEYWSITGEYRYAGIRVARIPKGIRFVPVEYFIDRCELVIQWDEGQGCWSVQTVPLKKGEFGAKLKLLNSKNAIFVHKAGFIGKYPDGGEICVTVQDGGLCPTICIEM
;
A
#
# COMPACT_ATOMS: atom_id res chain seq x y z
N MET A 1 20.42 24.68 -6.27
CA MET A 1 19.58 25.27 -7.33
C MET A 1 19.19 24.17 -8.31
N ILE A 2 17.90 23.99 -8.52
CA ILE A 2 17.35 23.09 -9.55
C ILE A 2 16.86 23.96 -10.71
N VAL A 3 17.17 23.57 -11.94
CA VAL A 3 16.70 24.27 -13.12
C VAL A 3 15.81 23.37 -13.95
N THR A 4 14.65 23.90 -14.40
CA THR A 4 13.78 23.30 -15.40
C THR A 4 13.40 24.33 -16.47
N HIS A 5 12.76 23.92 -17.54
CA HIS A 5 12.39 24.83 -18.64
C HIS A 5 11.30 25.83 -18.23
N ASP A 6 11.22 26.96 -18.91
CA ASP A 6 10.16 27.95 -18.83
C ASP A 6 9.05 27.67 -19.86
N GLY A 7 8.00 28.49 -19.88
CA GLY A 7 6.85 28.34 -20.74
C GLY A 7 5.82 27.36 -20.19
N ILE A 8 5.16 26.60 -21.05
CA ILE A 8 4.20 25.56 -20.63
C ILE A 8 4.94 24.47 -19.87
N PHE A 9 4.34 23.97 -18.79
CA PHE A 9 4.88 22.83 -18.05
C PHE A 9 4.00 21.59 -18.22
N HIS A 10 4.62 20.42 -18.05
CA HIS A 10 4.01 19.13 -18.20
C HIS A 10 3.99 18.36 -16.86
N ALA A 11 3.50 17.14 -16.89
CA ALA A 11 3.43 16.34 -15.69
C ALA A 11 4.80 15.79 -15.26
N ASP A 12 5.73 15.62 -16.17
CA ASP A 12 7.00 14.96 -15.90
C ASP A 12 7.95 15.82 -15.04
N GLU A 13 8.29 17.07 -15.41
CA GLU A 13 9.15 17.90 -14.59
C GLU A 13 8.48 18.30 -13.26
N VAL A 14 7.15 18.51 -13.27
CA VAL A 14 6.39 18.77 -12.05
C VAL A 14 6.47 17.58 -11.09
N THR A 15 6.28 16.38 -11.62
CA THR A 15 6.35 15.13 -10.83
C THR A 15 7.77 14.85 -10.37
N ALA A 16 8.79 15.05 -11.23
CA ALA A 16 10.19 14.89 -10.88
C ALA A 16 10.58 15.74 -9.67
N ILE A 17 10.21 17.04 -9.70
CA ILE A 17 10.48 17.95 -8.58
C ILE A 17 9.71 17.55 -7.32
N ALA A 18 8.44 17.17 -7.47
CA ALA A 18 7.62 16.70 -6.35
C ALA A 18 8.17 15.42 -5.71
N LEU A 19 8.68 14.48 -6.50
CA LEU A 19 9.38 13.29 -6.01
C LEU A 19 10.58 13.66 -5.14
N LEU A 20 11.45 14.54 -5.62
CA LEU A 20 12.61 15.00 -4.87
C LEU A 20 12.22 15.66 -3.53
N GLN A 21 11.12 16.41 -3.50
CA GLN A 21 10.60 17.01 -2.26
C GLN A 21 10.06 15.95 -1.29
N VAL A 22 9.29 14.97 -1.77
CA VAL A 22 8.66 13.94 -0.94
C VAL A 22 9.70 12.97 -0.34
N TRP A 23 10.86 12.81 -1.00
CA TRP A 23 11.99 12.01 -0.51
C TRP A 23 13.09 12.85 0.16
N ASP A 24 12.80 14.11 0.52
CA ASP A 24 13.69 15.04 1.23
C ASP A 24 15.06 15.28 0.57
N MET A 25 15.15 15.06 -0.75
CA MET A 25 16.40 15.25 -1.49
C MET A 25 16.72 16.74 -1.71
N VAL A 26 15.68 17.61 -1.65
CA VAL A 26 15.79 19.03 -2.06
C VAL A 26 14.99 19.96 -1.14
N ALA A 27 15.00 19.74 0.16
CA ALA A 27 14.14 20.40 1.15
C ALA A 27 14.09 21.96 1.07
N ASN A 28 15.14 22.62 0.54
CA ASN A 28 15.23 24.08 0.40
C ASN A 28 15.88 24.49 -0.92
N ALA A 29 15.85 23.66 -1.96
CA ALA A 29 16.44 24.01 -3.22
C ALA A 29 15.62 25.12 -3.91
N GLU A 30 16.29 26.16 -4.36
CA GLU A 30 15.70 27.13 -5.27
C GLU A 30 15.39 26.46 -6.61
N ILE A 31 14.18 26.63 -7.12
CA ILE A 31 13.74 26.12 -8.43
C ILE A 31 13.67 27.30 -9.38
N ILE A 32 14.46 27.25 -10.45
CA ILE A 32 14.50 28.26 -11.50
C ILE A 32 13.96 27.67 -12.80
N ARG A 33 12.99 28.36 -13.42
CA ARG A 33 12.44 28.01 -14.72
C ARG A 33 13.07 28.88 -15.81
N THR A 34 13.87 28.29 -16.67
CA THR A 34 14.58 29.04 -17.72
C THR A 34 15.17 28.12 -18.79
N ARG A 35 15.37 28.67 -20.01
CA ARG A 35 16.15 28.05 -21.08
C ARG A 35 17.51 28.76 -21.30
N ASN A 36 17.93 29.62 -20.37
CA ASN A 36 19.24 30.25 -20.43
C ASN A 36 20.34 29.23 -20.16
N MET A 37 21.18 28.95 -21.16
CA MET A 37 22.23 27.94 -21.09
C MET A 37 23.29 28.23 -20.03
N ASP A 38 23.59 29.51 -19.73
CA ASP A 38 24.57 29.87 -18.68
C ASP A 38 24.03 29.50 -17.29
N ILE A 39 22.73 29.64 -17.05
CA ILE A 39 22.09 29.25 -15.79
C ILE A 39 22.02 27.72 -15.70
N ILE A 40 21.60 27.05 -16.79
CA ILE A 40 21.52 25.59 -16.89
C ILE A 40 22.87 24.94 -16.60
N ALA A 41 23.95 25.50 -17.19
CA ALA A 41 25.30 24.97 -17.02
C ALA A 41 25.84 25.08 -15.59
N ASN A 42 25.32 26.02 -14.79
CA ASN A 42 25.70 26.25 -13.39
C ASN A 42 24.71 25.67 -12.37
N ALA A 43 23.70 24.92 -12.81
CA ALA A 43 22.73 24.28 -11.95
C ALA A 43 23.33 23.08 -11.20
N ASP A 44 22.93 22.88 -9.94
CA ASP A 44 23.25 21.65 -9.19
C ASP A 44 22.51 20.46 -9.79
N MET A 45 21.28 20.68 -10.29
CA MET A 45 20.46 19.67 -10.96
C MET A 45 19.62 20.30 -12.08
N THR A 46 19.51 19.61 -13.22
CA THR A 46 18.61 20.00 -14.31
C THR A 46 17.55 18.93 -14.54
N ILE A 47 16.31 19.36 -14.72
CA ILE A 47 15.14 18.51 -14.93
C ILE A 47 14.41 19.00 -16.18
N ASP A 48 14.26 18.14 -17.17
CA ASP A 48 13.56 18.41 -18.42
C ASP A 48 14.10 19.63 -19.19
N VAL A 49 15.39 19.88 -19.08
CA VAL A 49 16.10 20.98 -19.76
C VAL A 49 17.58 20.69 -19.89
N GLY A 50 18.18 21.15 -20.98
CA GLY A 50 19.63 21.08 -21.23
C GLY A 50 20.06 19.95 -22.16
N GLY A 51 19.18 19.02 -22.51
CA GLY A 51 19.44 17.96 -23.50
C GLY A 51 20.50 16.96 -23.06
N ILE A 52 20.60 16.67 -21.75
CA ILE A 52 21.58 15.72 -21.19
C ILE A 52 20.90 14.83 -20.14
N TYR A 53 21.19 13.52 -20.22
CA TYR A 53 20.90 12.57 -19.15
C TYR A 53 22.19 11.90 -18.68
N ASP A 54 22.58 12.11 -17.43
CA ASP A 54 23.79 11.53 -16.83
C ASP A 54 23.49 10.57 -15.65
N GLY A 55 22.22 10.46 -15.23
CA GLY A 55 21.78 9.62 -14.12
C GLY A 55 22.20 10.13 -12.73
N VAL A 56 22.78 11.32 -12.62
CA VAL A 56 23.32 11.87 -11.38
C VAL A 56 22.75 13.25 -11.07
N SER A 57 22.82 14.18 -12.02
CA SER A 57 22.44 15.58 -11.85
C SER A 57 21.68 16.18 -13.04
N LYS A 58 21.65 15.49 -14.16
CA LYS A 58 21.01 15.95 -15.40
C LYS A 58 20.02 14.93 -15.89
N PHE A 59 18.76 15.32 -15.91
CA PHE A 59 17.59 14.44 -16.14
C PHE A 59 16.71 15.06 -17.24
N ASP A 60 17.18 14.96 -18.48
CA ASP A 60 16.45 15.43 -19.65
C ASP A 60 16.43 14.34 -20.72
N HIS A 61 15.32 14.17 -21.42
CA HIS A 61 15.09 13.14 -22.42
C HIS A 61 15.00 13.70 -23.87
N HIS A 62 15.20 15.01 -24.04
CA HIS A 62 15.03 15.70 -25.33
C HIS A 62 16.24 15.65 -26.26
N GLN A 63 17.32 14.96 -25.91
CA GLN A 63 18.46 14.77 -26.78
C GLN A 63 18.11 13.82 -27.94
N THR A 64 18.68 14.10 -29.14
CA THR A 64 18.34 13.36 -30.37
C THR A 64 18.76 11.89 -30.37
N ASP A 65 19.69 11.50 -29.52
CA ASP A 65 20.23 10.15 -29.34
C ASP A 65 19.64 9.40 -28.15
N TYR A 66 18.71 10.01 -27.43
CA TYR A 66 17.99 9.32 -26.36
C TYR A 66 16.97 8.33 -26.96
N ALA A 67 17.17 7.05 -26.68
CA ALA A 67 16.30 5.97 -27.14
C ALA A 67 15.54 5.30 -25.99
N GLY A 68 15.56 5.91 -24.80
CA GLY A 68 14.85 5.39 -23.61
C GLY A 68 13.36 5.72 -23.64
N GLU A 69 12.63 5.09 -22.74
CA GLU A 69 11.18 5.25 -22.58
C GLU A 69 10.81 6.15 -21.38
N LEU A 70 11.81 6.67 -20.65
CA LEU A 70 11.59 7.49 -19.46
C LEU A 70 11.50 8.96 -19.82
N SER A 71 10.56 9.66 -19.23
CA SER A 71 10.56 11.11 -19.09
C SER A 71 11.43 11.54 -17.90
N SER A 72 11.54 12.83 -17.65
CA SER A 72 12.28 13.33 -16.49
C SER A 72 11.73 12.79 -15.16
N ALA A 73 10.43 12.49 -15.05
CA ALA A 73 9.83 11.84 -13.89
C ALA A 73 10.36 10.42 -13.68
N GLY A 74 10.38 9.60 -14.73
CA GLY A 74 10.91 8.25 -14.68
C GLY A 74 12.41 8.22 -14.35
N MET A 75 13.19 9.13 -14.93
CA MET A 75 14.62 9.26 -14.61
C MET A 75 14.88 9.59 -13.14
N ILE A 76 14.13 10.51 -12.55
CA ILE A 76 14.21 10.81 -11.11
C ILE A 76 13.74 9.63 -10.27
N TRP A 77 12.71 8.89 -10.71
CA TRP A 77 12.25 7.70 -10.00
C TRP A 77 13.30 6.60 -9.96
N GLU A 78 14.02 6.37 -11.06
CA GLU A 78 15.20 5.48 -11.07
C GLU A 78 16.33 5.99 -10.18
N TYR A 79 16.62 7.29 -10.23
CA TYR A 79 17.65 7.92 -9.39
C TYR A 79 17.38 7.72 -7.90
N LEU A 80 16.12 7.78 -7.47
CA LEU A 80 15.73 7.53 -6.07
C LEU A 80 15.92 6.05 -5.65
N GLY A 81 15.89 5.10 -6.57
CA GLY A 81 16.16 3.69 -6.29
C GLY A 81 15.14 3.01 -5.37
N VAL A 82 13.91 3.47 -5.34
CA VAL A 82 12.87 3.03 -4.37
C VAL A 82 11.67 2.33 -5.04
N SER A 83 11.70 2.13 -6.33
CA SER A 83 10.57 1.65 -7.15
C SER A 83 9.91 0.37 -6.62
N ASP A 84 10.70 -0.60 -6.17
CA ASP A 84 10.22 -1.90 -5.67
C ASP A 84 9.36 -1.76 -4.40
N ASN A 85 9.56 -0.69 -3.65
CA ASN A 85 8.83 -0.44 -2.40
C ASN A 85 7.49 0.28 -2.60
N TYR A 86 7.27 0.89 -3.79
CA TYR A 86 6.13 1.77 -4.05
C TYR A 86 5.46 1.47 -5.39
N PRO A 87 4.79 0.30 -5.53
CA PRO A 87 4.22 -0.16 -6.80
C PRO A 87 3.14 0.78 -7.38
N THR A 88 2.32 1.44 -6.53
CA THR A 88 1.30 2.38 -7.01
C THR A 88 1.94 3.66 -7.57
N ILE A 89 3.00 4.15 -6.91
CA ILE A 89 3.74 5.30 -7.40
C ILE A 89 4.49 4.92 -8.68
N SER A 90 5.12 3.74 -8.73
CA SER A 90 5.79 3.24 -9.94
C SER A 90 4.85 3.13 -11.13
N GLN A 91 3.58 2.73 -10.91
CA GLN A 91 2.58 2.73 -11.96
C GLN A 91 2.25 4.15 -12.43
N LEU A 92 2.04 5.10 -11.51
CA LEU A 92 1.79 6.50 -11.84
C LEU A 92 2.94 7.10 -12.68
N ILE A 93 4.19 6.83 -12.29
CA ILE A 93 5.37 7.33 -13.02
C ILE A 93 5.40 6.78 -14.45
N ARG A 94 5.14 5.47 -14.64
CA ARG A 94 5.05 4.91 -16.00
C ARG A 94 3.97 5.59 -16.84
N GLU A 95 2.83 5.92 -16.25
CA GLU A 95 1.74 6.62 -16.95
C GLU A 95 2.13 8.06 -17.32
N VAL A 96 2.97 8.71 -16.51
CA VAL A 96 3.58 10.01 -16.82
C VAL A 96 4.57 9.86 -17.98
N ASP A 97 5.47 8.87 -17.91
CA ASP A 97 6.44 8.60 -18.99
C ASP A 97 5.74 8.31 -20.31
N GLU A 98 4.72 7.43 -20.32
CA GLU A 98 3.94 7.09 -21.52
C GLU A 98 3.28 8.31 -22.16
N GLN A 99 2.76 9.24 -21.35
CA GLN A 99 2.13 10.45 -21.89
C GLN A 99 3.15 11.44 -22.43
N ASP A 100 4.24 11.65 -21.73
CA ASP A 100 5.24 12.65 -22.07
C ASP A 100 6.06 12.24 -23.28
N THR A 101 6.50 10.99 -23.36
CA THR A 101 7.19 10.43 -24.54
C THR A 101 6.25 10.20 -25.73
N GLY A 102 4.96 10.40 -25.58
CA GLY A 102 3.95 10.21 -26.63
C GLY A 102 3.58 8.75 -26.91
N ALA A 103 4.04 7.81 -26.09
CA ALA A 103 3.74 6.39 -26.23
C ALA A 103 2.24 6.10 -26.03
N LYS A 104 1.59 6.83 -25.09
CA LYS A 104 0.16 6.70 -24.83
C LYS A 104 -0.43 7.99 -24.30
N ARG A 105 -1.54 8.43 -24.91
CA ARG A 105 -2.30 9.58 -24.39
C ARG A 105 -3.23 9.12 -23.28
N GLN A 106 -3.11 9.75 -22.11
CA GLN A 106 -3.95 9.46 -20.96
C GLN A 106 -5.35 10.12 -21.04
N GLU A 107 -6.32 9.57 -20.30
CA GLU A 107 -7.69 10.10 -20.28
C GLU A 107 -7.76 11.49 -19.65
N GLN A 108 -8.85 12.24 -19.95
CA GLN A 108 -9.03 13.63 -19.53
C GLN A 108 -8.89 13.86 -18.01
N HIS A 109 -9.32 12.90 -17.20
CA HIS A 109 -9.26 13.00 -15.73
C HIS A 109 -7.99 12.38 -15.13
N HIS A 110 -7.04 11.99 -15.98
CA HIS A 110 -5.78 11.45 -15.52
C HIS A 110 -4.90 12.52 -14.88
N TYR A 111 -4.06 12.11 -13.93
CA TYR A 111 -3.13 12.96 -13.19
C TYR A 111 -2.33 13.91 -14.09
N CYS A 112 -1.79 13.43 -15.22
CA CYS A 112 -1.03 14.26 -16.16
C CYS A 112 -1.84 15.44 -16.71
N ASN A 113 -3.11 15.21 -17.06
CA ASN A 113 -3.98 16.25 -17.57
C ASN A 113 -4.45 17.21 -16.47
N ILE A 114 -4.56 16.74 -15.23
CA ILE A 114 -4.81 17.61 -14.08
C ILE A 114 -3.63 18.56 -13.87
N ILE A 115 -2.38 18.06 -13.88
CA ILE A 115 -1.18 18.91 -13.79
C ILE A 115 -1.17 19.94 -14.91
N SER A 116 -1.39 19.52 -16.16
CA SER A 116 -1.42 20.43 -17.31
C SER A 116 -2.47 21.53 -17.18
N SER A 117 -3.59 21.28 -16.47
CA SER A 117 -4.64 22.29 -16.27
C SER A 117 -4.27 23.43 -15.33
N TYR A 118 -3.15 23.33 -14.61
CA TYR A 118 -2.62 24.42 -13.79
C TYR A 118 -1.93 25.50 -14.62
N ASN A 119 -1.51 25.22 -15.86
CA ASN A 119 -0.86 26.24 -16.70
C ASN A 119 -1.74 27.51 -16.82
N ALA A 120 -1.13 28.68 -16.64
CA ALA A 120 -1.81 29.96 -16.84
C ALA A 120 -2.14 30.17 -18.34
N ASP A 121 -3.14 31.02 -18.61
CA ASP A 121 -3.50 31.37 -19.98
C ASP A 121 -2.33 32.04 -20.74
N ASP A 122 -1.55 32.88 -20.04
CA ASP A 122 -0.28 33.43 -20.54
C ASP A 122 0.89 32.65 -19.91
N ILE A 123 1.39 31.68 -20.66
CA ILE A 123 2.49 30.78 -20.24
C ILE A 123 3.84 31.47 -20.08
N TYR A 124 4.00 32.70 -20.56
CA TYR A 124 5.19 33.55 -20.37
C TYR A 124 4.91 34.70 -19.41
N GLY A 125 3.70 34.83 -18.91
CA GLY A 125 3.28 35.87 -17.98
C GLY A 125 3.75 35.62 -16.53
N GLY A 126 3.59 36.66 -15.70
CA GLY A 126 4.01 36.60 -14.30
C GLY A 126 3.27 35.58 -13.45
N GLU A 127 2.09 35.09 -13.87
CA GLU A 127 1.30 34.11 -13.15
C GLU A 127 1.80 32.66 -13.36
N GLN A 128 2.51 32.39 -14.45
CA GLN A 128 2.94 31.04 -14.80
C GLN A 128 3.89 30.43 -13.76
N GLY A 129 4.72 31.25 -13.12
CA GLY A 129 5.59 30.79 -12.02
C GLY A 129 4.82 30.36 -10.77
N ALA A 130 3.77 31.08 -10.42
CA ALA A 130 2.89 30.70 -9.33
C ALA A 130 2.10 29.43 -9.66
N ALA A 131 1.53 29.35 -10.87
CA ALA A 131 0.83 28.17 -11.38
C ALA A 131 1.70 26.90 -11.34
N PHE A 132 2.98 27.01 -11.74
CA PHE A 132 3.92 25.92 -11.63
C PHE A 132 4.15 25.48 -10.16
N ASN A 133 4.36 26.42 -9.25
CA ASN A 133 4.54 26.10 -7.84
C ASN A 133 3.28 25.44 -7.24
N ASP A 134 2.09 25.85 -7.64
CA ASP A 134 0.83 25.23 -7.22
C ASP A 134 0.70 23.81 -7.76
N ALA A 135 1.09 23.57 -9.01
CA ALA A 135 1.13 22.23 -9.60
C ALA A 135 2.12 21.31 -8.87
N VAL A 136 3.33 21.79 -8.56
CA VAL A 136 4.32 21.03 -7.77
C VAL A 136 3.79 20.74 -6.37
N ALA A 137 3.19 21.72 -5.71
CA ALA A 137 2.61 21.52 -4.37
C ALA A 137 1.46 20.50 -4.36
N PHE A 138 0.61 20.50 -5.41
CA PHE A 138 -0.42 19.47 -5.58
C PHE A 138 0.21 18.09 -5.79
N ALA A 139 1.16 17.97 -6.71
CA ALA A 139 1.86 16.72 -7.00
C ALA A 139 2.55 16.15 -5.75
N ALA A 140 3.26 16.99 -4.98
CA ALA A 140 3.92 16.59 -3.75
C ALA A 140 2.93 16.08 -2.70
N LYS A 141 1.79 16.75 -2.50
CA LYS A 141 0.73 16.29 -1.58
C LYS A 141 0.15 14.95 -2.02
N TYR A 142 -0.08 14.78 -3.31
CA TYR A 142 -0.63 13.55 -3.87
C TYR A 142 0.35 12.36 -3.69
N LEU A 143 1.61 12.55 -4.08
CA LEU A 143 2.67 11.55 -3.91
C LEU A 143 2.93 11.22 -2.43
N ALA A 144 2.96 12.22 -1.54
CA ALA A 144 3.09 11.99 -0.10
C ALA A 144 1.95 11.15 0.48
N ALA A 145 0.71 11.36 -0.02
CA ALA A 145 -0.43 10.57 0.41
C ALA A 145 -0.33 9.11 -0.09
N LEU A 146 0.12 8.89 -1.32
CA LEU A 146 0.37 7.55 -1.86
C LEU A 146 1.49 6.86 -1.08
N LYS A 147 2.62 7.54 -0.88
CA LYS A 147 3.77 7.04 -0.10
C LYS A 147 3.34 6.61 1.30
N LYS A 148 2.62 7.49 2.02
CA LYS A 148 2.13 7.18 3.37
C LYS A 148 1.22 5.94 3.39
N ARG A 149 0.40 5.74 2.35
CA ARG A 149 -0.46 4.56 2.23
C ARG A 149 0.38 3.31 2.03
N GLU A 150 1.33 3.32 1.10
CA GLU A 150 2.19 2.18 0.80
C GLU A 150 3.13 1.83 1.96
N ASP A 151 3.72 2.84 2.62
CA ASP A 151 4.50 2.65 3.87
C ASP A 151 3.67 1.97 4.96
N ARG A 152 2.40 2.39 5.10
CA ARG A 152 1.47 1.76 6.04
C ARG A 152 1.17 0.31 5.66
N GLU A 153 0.89 0.03 4.40
CA GLU A 153 0.60 -1.32 3.92
C GLU A 153 1.81 -2.25 4.14
N LYS A 154 3.01 -1.78 3.85
CA LYS A 154 4.26 -2.51 4.10
C LYS A 154 4.41 -2.85 5.57
N MET A 155 4.28 -1.86 6.46
CA MET A 155 4.35 -2.08 7.91
C MET A 155 3.31 -3.11 8.40
N LEU A 156 2.07 -3.05 7.90
CA LEU A 156 1.02 -3.99 8.30
C LEU A 156 1.30 -5.42 7.81
N ARG A 157 1.92 -5.58 6.63
CA ARG A 157 2.38 -6.89 6.14
C ARG A 157 3.50 -7.44 7.03
N GLU A 158 4.48 -6.61 7.37
CA GLU A 158 5.57 -7.00 8.29
C GLU A 158 5.03 -7.47 9.66
N ILE A 159 4.04 -6.76 10.21
CA ILE A 159 3.36 -7.20 11.46
C ILE A 159 2.69 -8.55 11.24
N ALA A 160 1.94 -8.73 10.15
CA ALA A 160 1.30 -10.01 9.86
C ALA A 160 2.33 -11.13 9.74
N ASP A 161 3.43 -10.91 9.03
CA ASP A 161 4.49 -11.90 8.79
C ASP A 161 5.22 -12.31 10.08
N CYS A 162 5.39 -11.37 11.01
CA CYS A 162 5.97 -11.64 12.33
C CYS A 162 4.97 -12.19 13.35
N THR A 163 3.66 -12.23 13.03
CA THR A 163 2.64 -12.73 13.96
C THR A 163 2.72 -14.24 14.06
N ALA A 164 2.88 -14.74 15.28
CA ALA A 164 2.84 -16.17 15.57
C ALA A 164 1.44 -16.73 15.31
N ILE A 165 1.38 -17.89 14.67
CA ILE A 165 0.15 -18.63 14.40
C ILE A 165 0.20 -19.90 15.25
N LYS A 166 -0.87 -20.17 16.01
CA LYS A 166 -1.04 -21.36 16.83
C LYS A 166 -2.23 -22.17 16.33
N THR A 167 -2.11 -23.48 16.38
CA THR A 167 -3.24 -24.38 16.17
C THR A 167 -3.97 -24.59 17.50
N VAL A 168 -5.28 -24.45 17.48
CA VAL A 168 -6.17 -24.64 18.64
C VAL A 168 -7.27 -25.62 18.26
N GLY A 169 -7.60 -26.59 19.11
CA GLY A 169 -8.59 -27.60 18.79
C GLY A 169 -9.23 -28.27 20.00
N GLU A 170 -10.12 -29.24 19.76
CA GLU A 170 -10.98 -29.86 20.76
C GLU A 170 -10.28 -30.77 21.82
N ASN A 171 -9.07 -31.22 21.57
CA ASN A 171 -8.38 -32.12 22.49
C ASN A 171 -7.42 -31.38 23.42
N GLU A 172 -7.95 -30.46 24.21
CA GLU A 172 -7.21 -29.90 25.33
C GLU A 172 -6.76 -31.04 26.27
N GLY A 173 -5.48 -31.34 26.28
CA GLY A 173 -4.88 -32.40 27.08
C GLY A 173 -4.04 -33.41 26.32
N ASP A 174 -4.03 -33.37 25.01
CA ASP A 174 -3.04 -34.07 24.20
C ASP A 174 -1.82 -33.12 24.00
N PRO A 175 -0.66 -33.44 24.62
CA PRO A 175 0.52 -32.58 24.51
C PRO A 175 1.05 -32.43 23.09
N ASP A 176 0.66 -33.29 22.17
CA ASP A 176 1.05 -33.21 20.77
C ASP A 176 0.04 -32.46 19.89
N PHE A 177 -1.12 -32.06 20.46
CA PHE A 177 -2.20 -31.43 19.72
C PHE A 177 -1.83 -30.05 19.17
N ASP A 178 -1.04 -29.26 19.92
CA ASP A 178 -0.51 -27.97 19.49
C ASP A 178 0.51 -28.08 18.33
N MET A 179 0.97 -29.30 18.02
CA MET A 179 1.96 -29.61 17.01
C MET A 179 1.35 -30.22 15.74
N LEU A 180 0.03 -30.41 15.71
CA LEU A 180 -0.62 -31.01 14.53
C LEU A 180 -0.71 -29.98 13.40
N ASP A 181 -0.03 -30.34 12.34
CA ASP A 181 -0.06 -29.65 11.07
C ASP A 181 -1.36 -29.98 10.31
N ASP A 182 -1.86 -29.10 9.52
CA ASP A 182 -2.99 -29.00 8.59
C ASP A 182 -3.79 -30.27 8.17
N SER A 183 -3.72 -31.38 8.89
CA SER A 183 -4.42 -32.62 8.50
C SER A 183 -5.75 -32.75 9.22
N GLU A 184 -6.80 -32.93 8.44
CA GLU A 184 -8.10 -33.39 8.92
C GLU A 184 -7.98 -34.87 9.35
N TYR A 185 -8.31 -35.18 10.61
CA TYR A 185 -8.36 -36.56 11.09
C TYR A 185 -9.77 -37.10 11.00
N TRP A 186 -9.94 -38.11 10.14
CA TRP A 186 -11.11 -38.95 10.15
C TRP A 186 -10.84 -40.15 11.06
N SER A 187 -11.49 -40.20 12.20
CA SER A 187 -11.39 -41.37 13.05
C SER A 187 -12.08 -42.56 12.40
N ILE A 188 -11.40 -43.71 12.41
CA ILE A 188 -11.96 -45.01 11.95
C ILE A 188 -13.19 -45.43 12.77
N THR A 189 -13.46 -44.79 13.90
CA THR A 189 -14.61 -45.06 14.80
C THR A 189 -15.82 -44.20 14.47
N GLY A 190 -15.79 -43.33 13.47
CA GLY A 190 -16.88 -42.41 13.08
C GLY A 190 -16.98 -41.16 13.96
N GLU A 191 -16.05 -40.95 14.88
CA GLU A 191 -15.89 -39.67 15.56
C GLU A 191 -15.03 -38.74 14.70
N TYR A 192 -15.60 -37.59 14.35
CA TYR A 192 -14.89 -36.57 13.59
C TYR A 192 -13.91 -35.86 14.55
N ARG A 193 -12.63 -36.05 14.36
CA ARG A 193 -11.60 -35.22 14.99
C ARG A 193 -11.22 -34.11 14.02
N TYR A 194 -11.36 -32.88 14.47
CA TYR A 194 -10.86 -31.73 13.74
C TYR A 194 -9.40 -31.49 14.15
N ALA A 195 -8.51 -31.35 13.19
CA ALA A 195 -7.08 -31.12 13.47
C ALA A 195 -6.78 -29.74 14.07
N GLY A 196 -7.82 -29.04 14.51
CA GLY A 196 -7.71 -27.70 15.06
C GLY A 196 -7.84 -26.62 14.00
N ILE A 197 -7.86 -25.40 14.47
CA ILE A 197 -7.87 -24.19 13.64
C ILE A 197 -6.59 -23.41 13.90
N ARG A 198 -6.03 -22.85 12.85
CA ARG A 198 -4.88 -21.96 12.97
C ARG A 198 -5.36 -20.56 13.35
N VAL A 199 -4.81 -20.04 14.41
CA VAL A 199 -5.20 -18.76 15.03
C VAL A 199 -4.00 -17.83 15.07
N ALA A 200 -4.13 -16.65 14.47
CA ALA A 200 -3.21 -15.55 14.65
C ALA A 200 -3.74 -14.63 15.75
N ARG A 201 -2.94 -14.39 16.80
CA ARG A 201 -3.27 -13.44 17.85
C ARG A 201 -2.29 -12.28 17.85
N ILE A 202 -2.82 -11.09 17.57
CA ILE A 202 -2.05 -9.85 17.55
C ILE A 202 -2.15 -9.21 18.94
N PRO A 203 -1.01 -8.96 19.63
CA PRO A 203 -0.98 -8.37 20.96
C PRO A 203 -1.65 -7.00 21.03
N LYS A 204 -2.10 -6.60 22.23
CA LYS A 204 -2.54 -5.23 22.53
C LYS A 204 -1.43 -4.23 22.24
N GLY A 205 -1.80 -3.02 21.84
CA GLY A 205 -0.84 -1.96 21.47
C GLY A 205 -0.29 -2.06 20.06
N ILE A 206 -0.60 -3.15 19.34
CA ILE A 206 -0.26 -3.28 17.92
C ILE A 206 -1.40 -2.74 17.05
N ARG A 207 -1.04 -2.05 15.99
CA ARG A 207 -1.99 -1.47 15.03
C ARG A 207 -2.87 -2.57 14.41
N PHE A 208 -4.14 -2.26 14.17
CA PHE A 208 -5.09 -3.18 13.52
C PHE A 208 -4.61 -3.61 12.14
N VAL A 209 -4.48 -4.92 11.93
CA VAL A 209 -3.98 -5.54 10.70
C VAL A 209 -5.17 -6.14 9.93
N PRO A 210 -5.34 -5.84 8.63
CA PRO A 210 -6.37 -6.45 7.81
C PRO A 210 -6.23 -7.97 7.73
N VAL A 211 -7.33 -8.69 7.90
CA VAL A 211 -7.34 -10.17 7.87
C VAL A 211 -6.87 -10.76 6.55
N GLU A 212 -6.96 -9.99 5.47
CA GLU A 212 -6.51 -10.39 4.13
C GLU A 212 -5.01 -10.72 4.06
N TYR A 213 -4.20 -10.20 5.00
CA TYR A 213 -2.77 -10.53 5.08
C TYR A 213 -2.48 -11.90 5.70
N PHE A 214 -3.52 -12.57 6.19
CA PHE A 214 -3.46 -13.90 6.78
C PHE A 214 -4.08 -14.99 5.90
N ILE A 215 -4.49 -14.68 4.67
CA ILE A 215 -5.00 -15.66 3.70
C ILE A 215 -3.94 -16.76 3.53
N ASP A 216 -4.40 -18.03 3.49
CA ASP A 216 -3.57 -19.25 3.42
C ASP A 216 -2.66 -19.52 4.63
N ARG A 217 -2.65 -18.63 5.63
CA ARG A 217 -1.81 -18.76 6.83
C ARG A 217 -2.59 -19.23 8.05
N CYS A 218 -3.79 -18.73 8.26
CA CYS A 218 -4.65 -19.14 9.37
C CYS A 218 -6.14 -18.99 9.01
N GLU A 219 -7.00 -19.50 9.87
CA GLU A 219 -8.45 -19.42 9.72
C GLU A 219 -9.09 -18.32 10.55
N LEU A 220 -8.41 -17.87 11.62
CA LEU A 220 -8.93 -16.90 12.56
C LEU A 220 -7.86 -15.87 12.94
N VAL A 221 -8.25 -14.60 12.99
CA VAL A 221 -7.41 -13.51 13.49
C VAL A 221 -8.09 -12.87 14.69
N ILE A 222 -7.36 -12.78 15.81
CA ILE A 222 -7.78 -12.13 17.05
C ILE A 222 -6.89 -10.93 17.29
N GLN A 223 -7.47 -9.74 17.38
CA GLN A 223 -6.71 -8.50 17.59
C GLN A 223 -7.46 -7.50 18.45
N TRP A 224 -6.73 -6.73 19.24
CA TRP A 224 -7.31 -5.71 20.10
C TRP A 224 -7.73 -4.48 19.30
N ASP A 225 -8.96 -4.01 19.50
CA ASP A 225 -9.49 -2.77 18.94
C ASP A 225 -9.42 -1.68 20.01
N GLU A 226 -8.36 -0.87 19.95
CA GLU A 226 -8.13 0.22 20.91
C GLU A 226 -9.27 1.24 20.91
N GLY A 227 -9.89 1.50 19.76
CA GLY A 227 -10.99 2.46 19.62
C GLY A 227 -12.28 2.00 20.31
N GLN A 228 -12.47 0.69 20.45
CA GLN A 228 -13.66 0.09 21.07
C GLN A 228 -13.38 -0.58 22.40
N GLY A 229 -12.11 -0.72 22.83
CA GLY A 229 -11.71 -1.36 24.08
C GLY A 229 -12.12 -2.82 24.16
N CYS A 230 -12.05 -3.56 23.06
CA CYS A 230 -12.46 -4.96 22.99
C CYS A 230 -11.63 -5.75 21.98
N TRP A 231 -11.70 -7.07 22.04
CA TRP A 231 -11.12 -7.95 21.06
C TRP A 231 -12.00 -8.01 19.81
N SER A 232 -11.41 -7.75 18.65
CA SER A 232 -11.99 -8.01 17.34
C SER A 232 -11.52 -9.37 16.86
N VAL A 233 -12.47 -10.24 16.57
CA VAL A 233 -12.23 -11.58 16.05
C VAL A 233 -12.78 -11.66 14.63
N GLN A 234 -11.96 -12.08 13.70
CA GLN A 234 -12.35 -12.16 12.29
C GLN A 234 -11.94 -13.50 11.71
N THR A 235 -12.85 -14.11 10.96
CA THR A 235 -12.51 -15.27 10.14
C THR A 235 -11.77 -14.82 8.88
N VAL A 236 -10.74 -15.56 8.50
CA VAL A 236 -9.92 -15.24 7.33
C VAL A 236 -10.66 -15.68 6.08
N PRO A 237 -10.85 -14.80 5.08
CA PRO A 237 -11.51 -15.15 3.83
C PRO A 237 -10.65 -16.11 3.00
N LEU A 238 -11.30 -16.94 2.17
CA LEU A 238 -10.59 -17.88 1.28
C LEU A 238 -9.81 -17.16 0.17
N LYS A 239 -10.31 -15.98 -0.24
CA LYS A 239 -9.65 -15.14 -1.24
C LYS A 239 -9.85 -13.66 -0.90
N LYS A 240 -8.91 -12.83 -1.37
CA LYS A 240 -8.99 -11.38 -1.22
C LYS A 240 -10.28 -10.83 -1.87
N GLY A 241 -11.02 -10.03 -1.09
CA GLY A 241 -12.28 -9.41 -1.54
C GLY A 241 -13.51 -10.32 -1.45
N GLU A 242 -13.37 -11.56 -0.98
CA GLU A 242 -14.49 -12.48 -0.72
C GLU A 242 -14.90 -12.45 0.76
N PHE A 243 -16.18 -12.73 1.04
CA PHE A 243 -16.71 -12.86 2.41
C PHE A 243 -16.85 -14.32 2.85
N GLY A 244 -16.40 -15.27 2.06
CA GLY A 244 -16.43 -16.69 2.38
C GLY A 244 -15.25 -17.08 3.27
N ALA A 245 -15.51 -17.78 4.36
CA ALA A 245 -14.50 -18.35 5.23
C ALA A 245 -14.82 -19.80 5.56
N LYS A 246 -13.79 -20.60 5.91
CA LYS A 246 -14.00 -21.97 6.42
C LYS A 246 -14.72 -21.99 7.75
N LEU A 247 -14.58 -20.92 8.54
CA LEU A 247 -15.13 -20.79 9.89
C LEU A 247 -16.28 -19.80 9.95
N LYS A 248 -17.20 -20.05 10.89
CA LYS A 248 -18.25 -19.14 11.27
C LYS A 248 -18.22 -18.91 12.77
N LEU A 249 -18.15 -17.65 13.19
CA LEU A 249 -18.29 -17.27 14.60
C LEU A 249 -19.71 -17.52 15.09
N LEU A 250 -19.82 -18.13 16.26
CA LEU A 250 -21.08 -18.35 16.93
C LEU A 250 -21.35 -17.22 17.92
N ASN A 251 -22.63 -16.93 18.12
CA ASN A 251 -23.05 -15.97 19.14
C ASN A 251 -22.92 -16.61 20.51
N SER A 252 -21.82 -16.35 21.24
CA SER A 252 -21.60 -16.81 22.60
C SER A 252 -22.23 -15.86 23.62
N LYS A 253 -22.46 -16.34 24.86
CA LYS A 253 -23.05 -15.53 25.94
C LYS A 253 -22.22 -14.29 26.30
N ASN A 254 -20.93 -14.31 26.01
CA ASN A 254 -19.97 -13.25 26.34
C ASN A 254 -19.63 -12.34 25.14
N ALA A 255 -20.19 -12.60 23.97
CA ALA A 255 -19.95 -11.74 22.81
C ALA A 255 -20.65 -10.38 23.00
N ILE A 256 -19.91 -9.30 22.78
CA ILE A 256 -20.47 -7.95 22.66
C ILE A 256 -21.29 -7.84 21.38
N PHE A 257 -20.77 -8.42 20.31
CA PHE A 257 -21.38 -8.45 18.98
C PHE A 257 -20.85 -9.62 18.16
N VAL A 258 -21.71 -10.28 17.41
CA VAL A 258 -21.33 -11.19 16.31
C VAL A 258 -22.17 -10.87 15.09
N HIS A 259 -21.52 -10.65 13.96
CA HIS A 259 -22.21 -10.43 12.71
C HIS A 259 -23.02 -11.67 12.31
N LYS A 260 -24.24 -11.48 11.81
CA LYS A 260 -25.18 -12.59 11.47
C LYS A 260 -24.59 -13.65 10.52
N ALA A 261 -23.65 -13.24 9.65
CA ALA A 261 -22.94 -14.16 8.76
C ALA A 261 -21.72 -14.82 9.43
N GLY A 262 -21.37 -14.45 10.67
CA GLY A 262 -20.33 -15.09 11.46
C GLY A 262 -18.88 -14.80 11.01
N PHE A 263 -18.62 -13.77 10.23
CA PHE A 263 -17.26 -13.46 9.77
C PHE A 263 -16.50 -12.48 10.70
N ILE A 264 -17.20 -11.75 11.55
CA ILE A 264 -16.62 -10.83 12.54
C ILE A 264 -17.40 -10.85 13.83
N GLY A 265 -16.69 -10.79 14.96
CA GLY A 265 -17.25 -10.66 16.30
C GLY A 265 -16.43 -9.70 17.16
N LYS A 266 -17.06 -9.20 18.23
CA LYS A 266 -16.45 -8.35 19.25
C LYS A 266 -16.66 -9.00 20.62
N TYR A 267 -15.58 -9.08 21.40
CA TYR A 267 -15.58 -9.81 22.67
C TYR A 267 -14.88 -8.99 23.75
N PRO A 268 -15.33 -9.07 25.01
CA PRO A 268 -14.64 -8.44 26.14
C PRO A 268 -13.28 -9.13 26.40
N ASP A 269 -12.43 -8.47 27.16
CA ASP A 269 -11.22 -9.10 27.68
C ASP A 269 -11.57 -10.26 28.61
N GLY A 270 -10.93 -11.43 28.47
CA GLY A 270 -11.30 -12.65 29.16
C GLY A 270 -12.60 -13.31 28.66
N GLY A 271 -13.08 -12.93 27.48
CA GLY A 271 -14.23 -13.56 26.85
C GLY A 271 -13.89 -14.87 26.15
N GLU A 272 -14.91 -15.66 25.84
CA GLU A 272 -14.78 -16.91 25.07
C GLU A 272 -15.29 -16.73 23.66
N ILE A 273 -14.49 -17.17 22.69
CA ILE A 273 -14.84 -17.19 21.27
C ILE A 273 -15.26 -18.61 20.90
N CYS A 274 -16.44 -18.77 20.32
CA CYS A 274 -16.86 -20.08 19.78
C CYS A 274 -16.99 -19.98 18.27
N VAL A 275 -16.39 -20.93 17.56
CA VAL A 275 -16.43 -21.05 16.10
C VAL A 275 -16.95 -22.41 15.68
N THR A 276 -17.54 -22.50 14.51
CA THR A 276 -17.91 -23.74 13.84
C THR A 276 -17.36 -23.77 12.43
N VAL A 277 -17.00 -24.94 11.96
CA VAL A 277 -16.51 -25.15 10.59
C VAL A 277 -17.68 -25.30 9.62
N GLN A 278 -17.53 -24.78 8.41
CA GLN A 278 -18.62 -24.72 7.41
C GLN A 278 -18.44 -25.75 6.28
N ASP A 279 -18.23 -27.02 6.56
CA ASP A 279 -18.08 -28.02 5.48
C ASP A 279 -19.18 -29.09 5.42
N GLY A 280 -20.41 -28.70 5.77
CA GLY A 280 -21.61 -29.47 5.43
C GLY A 280 -21.86 -30.78 6.19
N GLY A 281 -21.04 -31.08 7.20
CA GLY A 281 -21.14 -32.21 8.10
C GLY A 281 -21.57 -31.82 9.53
N LEU A 282 -21.47 -32.75 10.46
CA LEU A 282 -21.54 -32.47 11.89
C LEU A 282 -20.35 -31.59 12.28
N CYS A 283 -20.60 -30.29 12.43
CA CYS A 283 -19.55 -29.33 12.70
C CYS A 283 -19.23 -29.25 14.17
N PRO A 284 -18.03 -29.62 14.63
CA PRO A 284 -17.61 -29.38 15.99
C PRO A 284 -17.57 -27.87 16.28
N THR A 285 -17.96 -27.53 17.51
CA THR A 285 -17.80 -26.16 18.02
C THR A 285 -16.49 -26.11 18.79
N ILE A 286 -15.60 -25.23 18.37
CA ILE A 286 -14.33 -24.99 19.06
C ILE A 286 -14.46 -23.69 19.82
N CYS A 287 -14.14 -23.70 21.12
CA CYS A 287 -14.16 -22.53 21.97
C CYS A 287 -12.73 -22.18 22.42
N ILE A 288 -12.37 -20.90 22.32
CA ILE A 288 -11.05 -20.35 22.61
C ILE A 288 -11.21 -19.31 23.70
N GLU A 289 -10.51 -19.46 24.82
CA GLU A 289 -10.42 -18.44 25.86
C GLU A 289 -9.48 -17.30 25.43
N MET A 290 -9.89 -16.04 25.73
CA MET A 290 -9.15 -14.84 25.37
C MET A 290 -8.37 -14.22 26.49
#